data_a0eb7ad3f93cc59933207c71585f0323
#
_entry.id   a0eb7ad3f93cc59933207c71585f0323
#
_cell.length_a   1.000
_cell.length_b   1.000
_cell.length_c   1.000
_cell.angle_alpha   90.00
_cell.angle_beta   90.00
_cell.angle_gamma   90.00
#
_symmetry.space_group_name_H-M   'P 1'
#
loop_
_entity.id
_entity.type
_entity.pdbx_description
1 polymer ?
#
loop_
_entity_poly.entity_id
_entity_poly.type
_entity_poly.pdbx_seq_one_letter_code
_entity_poly.pdbx_strand_id
1 'polypeptide(L)'
;VHVTRVLVVLPWERTVAKHRVLVLGGGMAGLTTAYHLSRTPALRERYDVTIASPGWRLGGKLASGREPALPHRSHEHGLHVWFGFYDNAFALLQEVYARWRKPASCPFRTWDAVVRPQSVTPIGGAVDGREQPWLVQWPTNPGVPGDGRLRLTAWESFVEFLNAVEIIIEGGLRDLGAKPEEATFTDELLGRFGIDVATVPVRTAMGLLRFARDSARTLVDDSLETEARRAAAAVVSALLGAFQVALQAFVGPLRPGNVNAHDLLAAIETACAFARGILNPEYGVLDDDNLDRLDHLEFRQFLVDNGCDADVAAWWRGIKALYDCCFQYVDGDVNRPDFAAGTAVRVVLRIVTQYKGAVLWLFNAGVGESVIAPIYEVLRDQGVGFKFFHEAKALKLSADRTRIASVVLHQQVKTATGAPYEPLFDVEGFRCWPTEPFWSQLEDGAALKARGVDFESPWGDKPAGVDHLLEHGRDFDTVVLATPLGPCMKLNSTDPSLVEDIL
;
A
#
# COMPACT_ATOMS: atom_id res chain seq x y z
N VAL A 1 -38.17 57.09 35.50
CA VAL A 1 -37.05 56.27 36.05
C VAL A 1 -36.43 55.44 34.93
N HIS A 2 -35.32 55.94 34.38
CA HIS A 2 -34.54 55.21 33.37
C HIS A 2 -33.57 54.30 34.11
N VAL A 3 -33.69 53.00 33.92
CA VAL A 3 -32.74 52.00 34.40
C VAL A 3 -31.76 51.70 33.23
N THR A 4 -30.59 52.33 33.32
CA THR A 4 -29.46 52.02 32.40
C THR A 4 -28.88 50.66 32.83
N ARG A 5 -29.12 49.61 32.00
CA ARG A 5 -28.42 48.31 32.15
C ARG A 5 -26.98 48.50 31.62
N VAL A 6 -26.01 48.49 32.53
CA VAL A 6 -24.59 48.36 32.20
C VAL A 6 -24.32 46.88 31.89
N LEU A 7 -24.11 46.57 30.64
CA LEU A 7 -23.60 45.26 30.22
C LEU A 7 -22.08 45.28 30.50
N VAL A 8 -21.66 44.62 31.57
CA VAL A 8 -20.24 44.34 31.82
C VAL A 8 -19.90 43.12 30.95
N VAL A 9 -19.29 43.38 29.77
CA VAL A 9 -18.65 42.35 29.00
C VAL A 9 -17.33 42.02 29.69
N LEU A 10 -17.31 40.94 30.44
CA LEU A 10 -16.06 40.35 30.94
C LEU A 10 -15.35 39.68 29.77
N PRO A 11 -14.09 39.99 29.51
CA PRO A 11 -13.31 39.26 28.54
C PRO A 11 -12.94 37.90 29.14
N TRP A 12 -13.78 36.91 28.91
CA TRP A 12 -13.51 35.52 29.29
C TRP A 12 -13.02 34.76 28.05
N GLU A 13 -11.91 35.13 27.49
CA GLU A 13 -11.10 34.24 26.71
C GLU A 13 -10.04 33.57 27.60
N ARG A 14 -10.41 32.49 28.27
CA ARG A 14 -9.39 31.51 28.65
C ARG A 14 -8.84 30.95 27.34
N THR A 15 -7.69 31.39 26.94
CA THR A 15 -6.84 30.69 25.97
C THR A 15 -6.54 29.33 26.60
N VAL A 16 -7.30 28.31 26.19
CA VAL A 16 -7.01 26.93 26.57
C VAL A 16 -5.65 26.64 25.90
N ALA A 17 -4.64 26.30 26.68
CA ALA A 17 -3.33 25.92 26.13
C ALA A 17 -3.54 24.79 25.13
N LYS A 18 -2.90 24.91 23.96
CA LYS A 18 -2.98 23.89 22.91
C LYS A 18 -2.43 22.56 23.44
N HIS A 19 -3.06 21.47 23.03
CA HIS A 19 -2.59 20.14 23.29
C HIS A 19 -1.40 19.83 22.36
N ARG A 20 -0.21 19.61 22.93
CA ARG A 20 1.06 19.42 22.20
C ARG A 20 1.20 17.97 21.80
N VAL A 21 1.31 17.75 20.49
CA VAL A 21 1.48 16.41 19.89
C VAL A 21 2.87 16.29 19.29
N LEU A 22 3.68 15.39 19.86
CA LEU A 22 4.98 15.04 19.33
C LEU A 22 4.86 13.80 18.43
N VAL A 23 5.13 13.96 17.14
CA VAL A 23 5.13 12.87 16.16
C VAL A 23 6.56 12.42 15.91
N LEU A 24 6.86 11.17 16.21
CA LEU A 24 8.18 10.55 16.01
C LEU A 24 8.18 9.79 14.68
N GLY A 25 8.78 10.38 13.67
CA GLY A 25 8.88 9.85 12.31
C GLY A 25 8.24 10.74 11.25
N GLY A 26 9.05 11.14 10.26
CA GLY A 26 8.67 11.99 9.12
C GLY A 26 8.17 11.22 7.89
N GLY A 27 7.76 9.95 8.04
CA GLY A 27 7.16 9.15 6.97
C GLY A 27 5.67 9.48 6.77
N MET A 28 5.01 8.79 5.81
CA MET A 28 3.61 9.04 5.47
C MET A 28 2.67 8.94 6.68
N ALA A 29 2.91 8.02 7.60
CA ALA A 29 2.09 7.90 8.82
C ALA A 29 2.14 9.17 9.68
N GLY A 30 3.36 9.71 9.91
CA GLY A 30 3.56 10.94 10.66
C GLY A 30 2.99 12.17 9.96
N LEU A 31 3.26 12.29 8.65
CA LEU A 31 2.74 13.39 7.82
C LEU A 31 1.21 13.39 7.77
N THR A 32 0.59 12.24 7.59
CA THR A 32 -0.87 12.08 7.55
C THR A 32 -1.49 12.41 8.91
N THR A 33 -0.88 11.95 10.01
CA THR A 33 -1.31 12.29 11.37
C THR A 33 -1.29 13.81 11.59
N ALA A 34 -0.16 14.46 11.27
CA ALA A 34 -0.03 15.91 11.41
C ALA A 34 -1.06 16.65 10.55
N TYR A 35 -1.30 16.18 9.31
CA TYR A 35 -2.30 16.77 8.43
C TYR A 35 -3.71 16.71 9.05
N HIS A 36 -4.12 15.56 9.52
CA HIS A 36 -5.46 15.43 10.12
C HIS A 36 -5.63 16.21 11.41
N LEU A 37 -4.56 16.43 12.16
CA LEU A 37 -4.58 17.25 13.39
C LEU A 37 -4.48 18.77 13.13
N SER A 38 -4.11 19.20 11.91
CA SER A 38 -3.91 20.63 11.57
C SER A 38 -4.77 21.14 10.42
N ARG A 39 -5.53 20.29 9.71
CA ARG A 39 -6.23 20.63 8.47
C ARG A 39 -7.33 21.68 8.57
N THR A 40 -7.87 21.96 9.75
CA THR A 40 -8.90 23.00 9.98
C THR A 40 -8.41 24.03 10.97
N PRO A 41 -8.93 25.30 10.93
CA PRO A 41 -8.61 26.30 11.92
C PRO A 41 -8.86 25.84 13.36
N ALA A 42 -10.02 25.22 13.65
CA ALA A 42 -10.38 24.72 14.96
C ALA A 42 -9.39 23.65 15.49
N LEU A 43 -8.88 22.79 14.61
CA LEU A 43 -7.86 21.81 14.98
C LEU A 43 -6.52 22.49 15.30
N ARG A 44 -6.12 23.52 14.54
CA ARG A 44 -4.90 24.29 14.80
C ARG A 44 -4.99 25.15 16.08
N GLU A 45 -6.18 25.53 16.50
CA GLU A 45 -6.40 26.16 17.80
C GLU A 45 -6.27 25.16 18.95
N ARG A 46 -6.67 23.90 18.70
CA ARG A 46 -6.66 22.83 19.70
C ARG A 46 -5.31 22.14 19.84
N TYR A 47 -4.61 21.90 18.73
CA TYR A 47 -3.38 21.13 18.68
C TYR A 47 -2.17 21.97 18.25
N ASP A 48 -1.04 21.69 18.92
CA ASP A 48 0.30 22.13 18.51
C ASP A 48 1.09 20.88 18.13
N VAL A 49 1.36 20.71 16.84
CA VAL A 49 1.92 19.47 16.29
C VAL A 49 3.36 19.70 15.89
N THR A 50 4.26 18.85 16.36
CA THR A 50 5.67 18.85 15.96
C THR A 50 6.07 17.46 15.48
N ILE A 51 6.70 17.38 14.29
CA ILE A 51 7.28 16.16 13.72
C ILE A 51 8.79 16.17 13.94
N ALA A 52 9.33 15.08 14.53
CA ALA A 52 10.76 14.83 14.62
C ALA A 52 11.19 13.75 13.61
N SER A 53 12.24 14.03 12.84
CA SER A 53 12.80 13.13 11.83
C SER A 53 14.33 13.08 11.95
N PRO A 54 14.97 11.90 11.83
CA PRO A 54 16.42 11.77 11.98
C PRO A 54 17.21 12.44 10.85
N GLY A 55 16.66 12.48 9.64
CA GLY A 55 17.36 13.00 8.45
C GLY A 55 16.99 14.43 8.09
N TRP A 56 17.40 14.78 6.88
CA TRP A 56 17.23 16.10 6.25
C TRP A 56 16.00 16.20 5.35
N ARG A 57 15.31 15.08 5.13
CA ARG A 57 14.15 14.98 4.25
C ARG A 57 13.03 14.17 4.94
N LEU A 58 11.83 14.30 4.38
CA LEU A 58 10.65 13.59 4.84
C LEU A 58 10.25 12.52 3.81
N GLY A 59 9.27 11.70 4.18
CA GLY A 59 8.72 10.63 3.34
C GLY A 59 9.00 9.23 3.85
N GLY A 60 10.06 9.03 4.64
CA GLY A 60 10.44 7.70 5.11
C GLY A 60 10.71 6.75 3.94
N LYS A 61 9.98 5.63 3.83
CA LYS A 61 10.11 4.68 2.70
C LYS A 61 9.66 5.25 1.35
N LEU A 62 8.91 6.35 1.33
CA LEU A 62 8.54 7.11 0.13
C LEU A 62 9.48 8.30 -0.11
N ALA A 63 10.57 8.43 0.66
CA ALA A 63 11.51 9.50 0.44
C ALA A 63 12.18 9.34 -0.92
N SER A 64 12.27 10.41 -1.66
CA SER A 64 13.08 10.54 -2.86
C SER A 64 13.94 11.78 -2.77
N GLY A 65 14.89 11.93 -3.65
CA GLY A 65 15.75 13.12 -3.69
C GLY A 65 16.28 13.36 -5.08
N ARG A 66 16.74 14.58 -5.30
CA ARG A 66 17.46 14.96 -6.51
C ARG A 66 18.88 15.38 -6.16
N GLU A 67 19.82 14.95 -6.97
CA GLU A 67 21.20 15.42 -6.87
C GLU A 67 21.27 16.88 -7.32
N PRO A 68 21.66 17.85 -6.47
CA PRO A 68 21.69 19.26 -6.87
C PRO A 68 22.62 19.54 -8.06
N ALA A 69 23.69 18.75 -8.24
CA ALA A 69 24.59 18.85 -9.38
C ALA A 69 24.01 18.23 -10.67
N LEU A 70 23.05 17.31 -10.53
CA LEU A 70 22.34 16.63 -11.62
C LEU A 70 20.82 16.68 -11.38
N PRO A 71 20.22 17.89 -11.36
CA PRO A 71 18.88 18.09 -10.81
C PRO A 71 17.77 17.43 -11.62
N HIS A 72 18.03 17.01 -12.86
CA HIS A 72 17.08 16.28 -13.68
C HIS A 72 16.92 14.79 -13.30
N ARG A 73 17.80 14.27 -12.42
CA ARG A 73 17.71 12.89 -11.92
C ARG A 73 16.99 12.83 -10.58
N SER A 74 15.91 12.06 -10.53
CA SER A 74 15.26 11.67 -9.28
C SER A 74 15.85 10.35 -8.79
N HIS A 75 16.20 10.28 -7.51
CA HIS A 75 16.65 9.08 -6.83
C HIS A 75 15.53 8.58 -5.93
N GLU A 76 15.08 7.35 -6.20
CA GLU A 76 14.01 6.68 -5.46
C GLU A 76 14.57 5.46 -4.73
N HIS A 77 14.03 5.11 -3.57
CA HIS A 77 14.44 3.92 -2.83
C HIS A 77 13.98 2.60 -3.49
N GLY A 78 13.03 2.67 -4.40
CA GLY A 78 12.45 1.55 -5.10
C GLY A 78 11.28 1.98 -5.97
N LEU A 79 10.54 1.01 -6.49
CA LEU A 79 9.35 1.27 -7.29
C LEU A 79 8.24 1.88 -6.41
N HIS A 80 7.79 3.06 -6.76
CA HIS A 80 6.64 3.71 -6.15
C HIS A 80 5.43 3.65 -7.09
N VAL A 81 4.45 2.85 -6.72
CA VAL A 81 3.14 2.76 -7.39
C VAL A 81 2.04 2.84 -6.34
N TRP A 82 0.89 3.37 -6.72
CA TRP A 82 -0.31 3.29 -5.90
C TRP A 82 -1.32 2.36 -6.54
N PHE A 83 -1.98 1.57 -5.69
CA PHE A 83 -3.13 0.80 -6.13
C PHE A 83 -4.38 1.65 -6.11
N GLY A 84 -5.28 1.44 -7.08
CA GLY A 84 -6.53 2.20 -7.19
C GLY A 84 -7.46 2.08 -5.97
N PHE A 85 -7.21 1.13 -5.07
CA PHE A 85 -7.90 0.99 -3.79
C PHE A 85 -7.27 1.78 -2.63
N TYR A 86 -6.17 2.53 -2.85
CA TYR A 86 -5.55 3.40 -1.84
C TYR A 86 -6.35 4.68 -1.63
N ASP A 87 -7.64 4.54 -1.40
CA ASP A 87 -8.61 5.62 -1.38
C ASP A 87 -8.22 6.77 -0.44
N ASN A 88 -7.75 6.45 0.77
CA ASN A 88 -7.30 7.46 1.73
C ASN A 88 -6.04 8.23 1.25
N ALA A 89 -5.13 7.57 0.53
CA ALA A 89 -3.92 8.22 0.03
C ALA A 89 -4.27 9.19 -1.11
N PHE A 90 -5.14 8.77 -2.03
CA PHE A 90 -5.64 9.64 -3.10
C PHE A 90 -6.47 10.80 -2.54
N ALA A 91 -7.34 10.57 -1.55
CA ALA A 91 -8.11 11.62 -0.90
C ALA A 91 -7.18 12.67 -0.24
N LEU A 92 -6.14 12.20 0.45
CA LEU A 92 -5.14 13.11 1.02
C LEU A 92 -4.42 13.91 -0.07
N LEU A 93 -4.01 13.27 -1.18
CA LEU A 93 -3.36 13.95 -2.30
C LEU A 93 -4.27 15.03 -2.90
N GLN A 94 -5.56 14.73 -3.10
CA GLN A 94 -6.56 15.68 -3.58
C GLN A 94 -6.69 16.88 -2.65
N GLU A 95 -6.85 16.63 -1.34
CA GLU A 95 -6.97 17.70 -0.33
C GLU A 95 -5.72 18.57 -0.26
N VAL A 96 -4.53 17.95 -0.33
CA VAL A 96 -3.24 18.66 -0.31
C VAL A 96 -3.11 19.55 -1.54
N TYR A 97 -3.38 19.03 -2.74
CA TYR A 97 -3.28 19.81 -3.97
C TYR A 97 -4.31 20.95 -4.05
N ALA A 98 -5.46 20.80 -3.42
CA ALA A 98 -6.46 21.88 -3.31
C ALA A 98 -5.99 23.02 -2.39
N ARG A 99 -5.12 22.74 -1.41
CA ARG A 99 -4.67 23.71 -0.38
C ARG A 99 -3.26 24.24 -0.62
N TRP A 100 -2.44 23.50 -1.31
CA TRP A 100 -1.04 23.82 -1.54
C TRP A 100 -0.87 25.11 -2.33
N ARG A 101 -0.12 26.05 -1.77
CA ARG A 101 0.28 27.32 -2.42
C ARG A 101 1.45 27.06 -3.36
N LYS A 102 1.19 26.30 -4.39
CA LYS A 102 2.20 25.85 -5.34
C LYS A 102 2.84 27.01 -6.10
N PRO A 103 4.16 26.92 -6.42
CA PRO A 103 4.83 27.88 -7.27
C PRO A 103 4.09 28.07 -8.60
N ALA A 104 4.12 29.27 -9.16
CA ALA A 104 3.48 29.56 -10.45
C ALA A 104 4.05 28.69 -11.58
N SER A 105 5.35 28.38 -11.51
CA SER A 105 6.10 27.53 -12.43
C SER A 105 5.88 26.04 -12.21
N CYS A 106 5.19 25.59 -11.14
CA CYS A 106 4.97 24.17 -10.87
C CYS A 106 4.20 23.52 -12.02
N PRO A 107 4.73 22.46 -12.66
CA PRO A 107 4.07 21.80 -13.78
C PRO A 107 2.80 21.02 -13.35
N PHE A 108 2.71 20.59 -12.09
CA PHE A 108 1.53 19.90 -11.56
C PHE A 108 0.58 20.87 -10.89
N ARG A 109 -0.49 21.22 -11.61
CA ARG A 109 -1.50 22.17 -11.10
C ARG A 109 -2.58 21.47 -10.27
N THR A 110 -2.82 20.20 -10.56
CA THR A 110 -3.88 19.36 -9.97
C THR A 110 -3.30 17.99 -9.61
N TRP A 111 -3.97 17.28 -8.72
CA TRP A 111 -3.53 15.97 -8.23
C TRP A 111 -3.49 14.90 -9.34
N ASP A 112 -4.40 14.97 -10.30
CA ASP A 112 -4.48 14.03 -11.44
C ASP A 112 -3.34 14.21 -12.46
N ALA A 113 -2.68 15.38 -12.46
CA ALA A 113 -1.45 15.58 -13.23
C ALA A 113 -0.25 14.83 -12.63
N VAL A 114 -0.31 14.45 -11.34
CA VAL A 114 0.77 13.77 -10.61
C VAL A 114 0.88 12.31 -10.99
N VAL A 115 -0.25 11.67 -11.28
CA VAL A 115 -0.37 10.22 -11.47
C VAL A 115 -0.97 9.90 -12.84
N ARG A 116 -0.68 8.70 -13.32
CA ARG A 116 -1.29 8.16 -14.54
C ARG A 116 -1.68 6.70 -14.34
N PRO A 117 -2.77 6.21 -14.96
CA PRO A 117 -3.13 4.82 -14.90
C PRO A 117 -2.10 3.96 -15.65
N GLN A 118 -1.81 2.77 -15.12
CA GLN A 118 -1.01 1.75 -15.76
C GLN A 118 -1.93 0.65 -16.27
N SER A 119 -2.06 0.53 -17.58
CA SER A 119 -2.95 -0.45 -18.21
C SER A 119 -2.28 -1.80 -18.47
N VAL A 120 -0.96 -1.82 -18.63
CA VAL A 120 -0.20 -3.05 -18.92
C VAL A 120 1.03 -3.12 -18.03
N THR A 121 1.23 -4.26 -17.38
CA THR A 121 2.43 -4.52 -16.58
C THR A 121 3.13 -5.76 -17.10
N PRO A 122 4.40 -5.66 -17.55
CA PRO A 122 5.21 -6.83 -17.86
C PRO A 122 5.68 -7.50 -16.57
N ILE A 123 5.37 -8.78 -16.40
CA ILE A 123 5.95 -9.62 -15.34
C ILE A 123 7.02 -10.49 -15.97
N GLY A 124 8.27 -10.28 -15.56
CA GLY A 124 9.41 -11.04 -16.05
C GLY A 124 9.35 -12.51 -15.65
N GLY A 125 10.06 -13.35 -16.39
CA GLY A 125 10.22 -14.77 -16.11
C GLY A 125 10.58 -15.55 -17.37
N ALA A 126 11.08 -16.78 -17.16
CA ALA A 126 11.43 -17.68 -18.25
C ALA A 126 10.41 -18.81 -18.34
N VAL A 127 10.04 -19.17 -19.57
CA VAL A 127 9.24 -20.36 -19.89
C VAL A 127 10.01 -21.17 -20.91
N ASP A 128 10.22 -22.45 -20.66
CA ASP A 128 11.03 -23.36 -21.49
C ASP A 128 12.44 -22.78 -21.80
N GLY A 129 13.07 -22.13 -20.79
CA GLY A 129 14.40 -21.54 -20.88
C GLY A 129 14.49 -20.26 -21.74
N ARG A 130 13.36 -19.68 -22.15
CA ARG A 130 13.29 -18.43 -22.89
C ARG A 130 12.71 -17.33 -22.00
N GLU A 131 13.43 -16.23 -21.85
CA GLU A 131 12.92 -15.05 -21.20
C GLU A 131 11.85 -14.40 -22.08
N GLN A 132 10.62 -14.37 -21.58
CA GLN A 132 9.50 -13.65 -22.19
C GLN A 132 8.65 -13.05 -21.08
N PRO A 133 8.34 -11.74 -21.13
CA PRO A 133 7.47 -11.12 -20.15
C PRO A 133 6.02 -11.60 -20.35
N TRP A 134 5.34 -11.89 -19.27
CA TRP A 134 3.89 -11.97 -19.27
C TRP A 134 3.33 -10.55 -19.20
N LEU A 135 2.55 -10.17 -20.20
CA LEU A 135 1.93 -8.86 -20.25
C LEU A 135 0.53 -8.92 -19.58
N VAL A 136 0.49 -8.53 -18.31
CA VAL A 136 -0.78 -8.44 -17.59
C VAL A 136 -1.51 -7.19 -18.02
N GLN A 137 -2.68 -7.38 -18.62
CA GLN A 137 -3.59 -6.30 -18.98
C GLN A 137 -4.54 -6.05 -17.81
N TRP A 138 -4.49 -4.84 -17.25
CA TRP A 138 -5.33 -4.46 -16.13
C TRP A 138 -6.62 -3.83 -16.62
N PRO A 139 -7.78 -4.27 -16.12
CA PRO A 139 -9.04 -3.62 -16.42
C PRO A 139 -9.10 -2.22 -15.80
N THR A 140 -9.91 -1.34 -16.41
CA THR A 140 -10.20 0.00 -15.91
C THR A 140 -11.69 0.16 -15.66
N ASN A 141 -12.07 1.11 -14.79
CA ASN A 141 -13.45 1.48 -14.55
C ASN A 141 -13.58 3.02 -14.44
N PRO A 142 -14.79 3.58 -14.48
CA PRO A 142 -15.00 5.03 -14.42
C PRO A 142 -14.83 5.64 -13.02
N GLY A 143 -14.51 4.84 -11.98
CA GLY A 143 -14.31 5.33 -10.63
C GLY A 143 -13.12 6.27 -10.53
N VAL A 144 -13.20 7.24 -9.61
CA VAL A 144 -12.11 8.15 -9.29
C VAL A 144 -11.51 7.75 -7.95
N PRO A 145 -10.21 7.41 -7.87
CA PRO A 145 -9.61 7.05 -6.59
C PRO A 145 -9.63 8.26 -5.65
N GLY A 146 -10.00 8.02 -4.39
CA GLY A 146 -10.11 9.07 -3.37
C GLY A 146 -11.51 9.68 -3.19
N ASP A 147 -12.51 9.27 -3.96
CA ASP A 147 -13.90 9.76 -3.84
C ASP A 147 -14.77 8.98 -2.83
N GLY A 148 -14.17 8.13 -2.01
CA GLY A 148 -14.80 7.31 -0.98
C GLY A 148 -14.52 5.82 -1.15
N ARG A 149 -14.60 5.05 -0.06
CA ARG A 149 -14.32 3.61 -0.09
C ARG A 149 -15.45 2.83 -0.74
N LEU A 150 -15.13 1.90 -1.62
CA LEU A 150 -16.00 0.77 -1.91
C LEU A 150 -16.01 -0.13 -0.65
N ARG A 151 -17.17 -0.23 -0.01
CA ARG A 151 -17.35 -1.10 1.16
C ARG A 151 -18.01 -2.39 0.69
N LEU A 152 -17.22 -3.25 0.07
CA LEU A 152 -17.67 -4.58 -0.25
C LEU A 152 -17.48 -5.49 0.96
N THR A 153 -18.47 -6.31 1.27
CA THR A 153 -18.35 -7.44 2.19
C THR A 153 -17.37 -8.48 1.63
N ALA A 154 -16.99 -9.46 2.43
CA ALA A 154 -16.14 -10.55 1.95
C ALA A 154 -16.77 -11.27 0.76
N TRP A 155 -18.08 -11.54 0.81
CA TRP A 155 -18.80 -12.26 -0.25
C TRP A 155 -19.09 -11.43 -1.49
N GLU A 156 -19.39 -10.13 -1.34
CA GLU A 156 -19.44 -9.21 -2.48
C GLU A 156 -18.09 -9.13 -3.18
N SER A 157 -17.00 -9.03 -2.42
CA SER A 157 -15.63 -9.07 -2.97
C SER A 157 -15.34 -10.40 -3.67
N PHE A 158 -15.83 -11.51 -3.13
CA PHE A 158 -15.67 -12.83 -3.74
C PHE A 158 -16.40 -12.94 -5.08
N VAL A 159 -17.63 -12.44 -5.18
CA VAL A 159 -18.40 -12.41 -6.45
C VAL A 159 -17.69 -11.53 -7.49
N GLU A 160 -17.22 -10.35 -7.08
CA GLU A 160 -16.46 -9.46 -7.95
C GLU A 160 -15.10 -10.05 -8.36
N PHE A 161 -14.46 -10.85 -7.50
CA PHE A 161 -13.28 -11.61 -7.85
C PHE A 161 -13.60 -12.61 -9.01
N LEU A 162 -14.69 -13.35 -8.94
CA LEU A 162 -15.09 -14.25 -10.03
C LEU A 162 -15.41 -13.48 -11.33
N ASN A 163 -15.97 -12.28 -11.26
CA ASN A 163 -16.14 -11.38 -12.42
C ASN A 163 -14.76 -10.99 -13.01
N ALA A 164 -13.80 -10.62 -12.19
CA ALA A 164 -12.46 -10.25 -12.65
C ALA A 164 -11.73 -11.45 -13.29
N VAL A 165 -11.87 -12.63 -12.70
CA VAL A 165 -11.35 -13.89 -13.27
C VAL A 165 -11.95 -14.17 -14.64
N GLU A 166 -13.27 -14.01 -14.82
CA GLU A 166 -13.94 -14.15 -16.12
C GLU A 166 -13.32 -13.20 -17.18
N ILE A 167 -13.15 -11.93 -16.86
CA ILE A 167 -12.59 -10.91 -17.77
C ILE A 167 -11.14 -11.25 -18.17
N ILE A 168 -10.32 -11.66 -17.20
CA ILE A 168 -8.90 -12.01 -17.44
C ILE A 168 -8.81 -13.24 -18.35
N ILE A 169 -9.64 -14.25 -18.10
CA ILE A 169 -9.66 -15.48 -18.90
C ILE A 169 -10.15 -15.21 -20.32
N GLU A 170 -11.22 -14.44 -20.47
CA GLU A 170 -11.69 -14.03 -21.80
C GLU A 170 -10.63 -13.26 -22.58
N GLY A 171 -9.88 -12.37 -21.92
CA GLY A 171 -8.72 -11.69 -22.50
C GLY A 171 -7.65 -12.64 -22.96
N GLY A 172 -7.22 -13.56 -22.11
CA GLY A 172 -6.21 -14.55 -22.41
C GLY A 172 -6.64 -15.52 -23.53
N LEU A 173 -7.90 -15.91 -23.56
CA LEU A 173 -8.46 -16.73 -24.65
C LEU A 173 -8.47 -15.98 -25.99
N ARG A 174 -8.78 -14.68 -26.00
CA ARG A 174 -8.70 -13.84 -27.20
C ARG A 174 -7.26 -13.72 -27.70
N ASP A 175 -6.28 -13.60 -26.81
CA ASP A 175 -4.86 -13.55 -27.15
C ASP A 175 -4.39 -14.88 -27.77
N LEU A 176 -5.04 -16.00 -27.43
CA LEU A 176 -4.84 -17.30 -28.05
C LEU A 176 -5.64 -17.47 -29.36
N GLY A 177 -6.37 -16.42 -29.78
CA GLY A 177 -7.19 -16.44 -30.99
C GLY A 177 -8.58 -17.05 -30.83
N ALA A 178 -9.02 -17.30 -29.56
CA ALA A 178 -10.38 -17.72 -29.27
C ALA A 178 -11.36 -16.55 -29.31
N LYS A 179 -12.62 -16.85 -29.70
CA LYS A 179 -13.72 -15.88 -29.64
C LYS A 179 -14.75 -16.34 -28.62
N PRO A 180 -14.59 -16.00 -27.34
CA PRO A 180 -15.45 -16.52 -26.27
C PRO A 180 -16.90 -16.06 -26.40
N GLU A 181 -17.19 -15.04 -27.20
CA GLU A 181 -18.54 -14.47 -27.43
C GLU A 181 -19.28 -15.18 -28.56
N GLU A 182 -18.57 -15.80 -29.53
CA GLU A 182 -19.20 -16.48 -30.64
C GLU A 182 -19.63 -17.90 -30.26
N ALA A 183 -20.83 -18.29 -30.71
CA ALA A 183 -21.50 -19.53 -30.32
C ALA A 183 -20.80 -20.83 -30.76
N THR A 184 -19.83 -20.71 -31.63
CA THR A 184 -19.00 -21.77 -32.15
C THR A 184 -17.55 -21.40 -31.93
N PHE A 185 -16.92 -22.04 -30.97
CA PHE A 185 -15.47 -22.17 -31.01
C PHE A 185 -15.21 -23.01 -32.28
N THR A 186 -14.89 -22.31 -33.32
CA THR A 186 -14.96 -22.87 -34.64
C THR A 186 -13.93 -23.98 -34.82
N ASP A 187 -14.34 -25.07 -35.45
CA ASP A 187 -13.49 -26.09 -36.06
C ASP A 187 -12.24 -25.50 -36.75
N GLU A 188 -12.30 -24.24 -37.13
CA GLU A 188 -11.23 -23.48 -37.78
C GLU A 188 -10.03 -23.15 -36.86
N LEU A 189 -10.24 -22.86 -35.56
CA LEU A 189 -9.13 -22.65 -34.65
C LEU A 189 -8.51 -23.99 -34.22
N LEU A 190 -9.34 -24.98 -33.95
CA LEU A 190 -8.91 -26.34 -33.62
C LEU A 190 -8.21 -27.00 -34.81
N GLY A 191 -8.69 -26.77 -36.02
CA GLY A 191 -8.03 -27.21 -37.26
C GLY A 191 -6.66 -26.57 -37.48
N ARG A 192 -6.45 -25.32 -37.08
CA ARG A 192 -5.14 -24.67 -37.13
C ARG A 192 -4.10 -25.29 -36.19
N PHE A 193 -4.52 -25.87 -35.09
CA PHE A 193 -3.66 -26.51 -34.10
C PHE A 193 -3.66 -28.03 -34.19
N GLY A 194 -4.39 -28.65 -35.14
CA GLY A 194 -4.42 -30.10 -35.34
C GLY A 194 -5.13 -30.86 -34.23
N ILE A 195 -6.03 -30.20 -33.48
CA ILE A 195 -6.76 -30.78 -32.34
C ILE A 195 -8.10 -31.32 -32.84
N ASP A 196 -8.38 -32.59 -32.63
CA ASP A 196 -9.65 -33.23 -32.96
C ASP A 196 -10.78 -32.79 -31.99
N VAL A 197 -11.94 -32.42 -32.52
CA VAL A 197 -13.05 -31.66 -31.92
C VAL A 197 -13.85 -32.38 -30.84
N ALA A 198 -13.33 -33.42 -30.24
CA ALA A 198 -14.01 -34.15 -29.14
C ALA A 198 -14.00 -33.42 -27.77
N THR A 199 -13.52 -32.17 -27.73
CA THR A 199 -13.27 -31.42 -26.49
C THR A 199 -14.41 -30.49 -26.13
N VAL A 200 -14.68 -30.36 -24.81
CA VAL A 200 -15.68 -29.46 -24.22
C VAL A 200 -15.52 -28.05 -24.77
N PRO A 201 -16.54 -27.47 -25.40
CA PRO A 201 -16.42 -26.11 -25.95
C PRO A 201 -16.04 -25.09 -24.89
N VAL A 202 -15.13 -24.15 -25.22
CA VAL A 202 -14.79 -22.99 -24.34
C VAL A 202 -16.05 -22.31 -23.81
N ARG A 203 -17.09 -22.23 -24.60
CA ARG A 203 -18.41 -21.73 -24.19
C ARG A 203 -18.98 -22.49 -22.99
N THR A 204 -18.81 -23.82 -22.93
CA THR A 204 -19.30 -24.62 -21.80
C THR A 204 -18.46 -24.35 -20.55
N ALA A 205 -17.13 -24.24 -20.68
CA ALA A 205 -16.24 -23.87 -19.57
C ALA A 205 -16.59 -22.47 -19.03
N MET A 206 -16.71 -21.47 -19.91
CA MET A 206 -17.11 -20.12 -19.50
C MET A 206 -18.53 -20.09 -18.92
N GLY A 207 -19.44 -20.94 -19.41
CA GLY A 207 -20.76 -21.14 -18.83
C GLY A 207 -20.71 -21.66 -17.39
N LEU A 208 -19.83 -22.60 -17.09
CA LEU A 208 -19.60 -23.10 -15.73
C LEU A 208 -19.09 -22.02 -14.79
N LEU A 209 -18.14 -21.19 -15.24
CA LEU A 209 -17.62 -20.06 -14.45
C LEU A 209 -18.71 -19.04 -14.15
N ARG A 210 -19.51 -18.66 -15.17
CA ARG A 210 -20.64 -17.74 -15.01
C ARG A 210 -21.67 -18.29 -14.05
N PHE A 211 -22.00 -19.57 -14.16
CA PHE A 211 -22.94 -20.22 -13.25
C PHE A 211 -22.38 -20.32 -11.83
N ALA A 212 -21.07 -20.58 -11.65
CA ALA A 212 -20.41 -20.53 -10.34
C ALA A 212 -20.51 -19.13 -9.72
N ARG A 213 -20.21 -18.08 -10.50
CA ARG A 213 -20.34 -16.69 -10.07
C ARG A 213 -21.79 -16.33 -9.70
N ASP A 214 -22.76 -16.67 -10.52
CA ASP A 214 -24.16 -16.37 -10.25
C ASP A 214 -24.69 -17.13 -9.04
N SER A 215 -24.22 -18.38 -8.83
CA SER A 215 -24.49 -19.15 -7.61
C SER A 215 -23.82 -18.52 -6.38
N ALA A 216 -22.60 -17.96 -6.52
CA ALA A 216 -21.90 -17.29 -5.43
C ALA A 216 -22.64 -16.05 -4.90
N ARG A 217 -23.50 -15.43 -5.69
CA ARG A 217 -24.35 -14.30 -5.25
C ARG A 217 -25.27 -14.67 -4.09
N THR A 218 -25.64 -15.94 -3.94
CA THR A 218 -26.41 -16.39 -2.79
C THR A 218 -25.62 -16.29 -1.46
N LEU A 219 -24.28 -16.27 -1.52
CA LEU A 219 -23.43 -16.10 -0.32
C LEU A 219 -23.44 -14.66 0.22
N VAL A 220 -23.90 -13.70 -0.58
CA VAL A 220 -24.00 -12.27 -0.19
C VAL A 220 -25.19 -12.02 0.74
N ASP A 221 -26.14 -12.95 0.81
CA ASP A 221 -27.33 -12.83 1.68
C ASP A 221 -26.93 -13.11 3.14
N ASP A 222 -26.85 -12.04 3.95
CA ASP A 222 -26.51 -12.12 5.37
C ASP A 222 -27.55 -12.90 6.20
N SER A 223 -28.77 -13.09 5.68
CA SER A 223 -29.84 -13.86 6.32
C SER A 223 -29.70 -15.37 6.12
N LEU A 224 -28.75 -15.80 5.27
CA LEU A 224 -28.57 -17.22 4.94
C LEU A 224 -28.02 -17.99 6.17
N GLU A 225 -28.72 -19.04 6.56
CA GLU A 225 -28.24 -19.92 7.63
C GLU A 225 -26.91 -20.60 7.25
N THR A 226 -26.04 -20.86 8.23
CA THR A 226 -24.70 -21.41 8.03
C THR A 226 -24.70 -22.70 7.21
N GLU A 227 -25.65 -23.62 7.44
CA GLU A 227 -25.74 -24.85 6.64
C GLU A 227 -26.08 -24.58 5.17
N ALA A 228 -27.02 -23.67 4.91
CA ALA A 228 -27.38 -23.29 3.55
C ALA A 228 -26.21 -22.57 2.85
N ARG A 229 -25.46 -21.73 3.58
CA ARG A 229 -24.25 -21.07 3.08
C ARG A 229 -23.17 -22.09 2.72
N ARG A 230 -22.92 -23.09 3.56
CA ARG A 230 -21.99 -24.19 3.26
C ARG A 230 -22.42 -25.03 2.07
N ALA A 231 -23.72 -25.33 1.93
CA ALA A 231 -24.25 -26.03 0.76
C ALA A 231 -24.05 -25.20 -0.54
N ALA A 232 -24.35 -23.92 -0.53
CA ALA A 232 -24.10 -23.02 -1.66
C ALA A 232 -22.60 -22.95 -2.01
N ALA A 233 -21.73 -22.82 -1.02
CA ALA A 233 -20.28 -22.83 -1.19
C ALA A 233 -19.77 -24.14 -1.83
N ALA A 234 -20.30 -25.28 -1.42
CA ALA A 234 -19.97 -26.58 -2.02
C ALA A 234 -20.36 -26.67 -3.50
N VAL A 235 -21.52 -26.13 -3.88
CA VAL A 235 -21.95 -26.03 -5.29
C VAL A 235 -21.00 -25.15 -6.09
N VAL A 236 -20.66 -23.95 -5.59
CA VAL A 236 -19.73 -23.03 -6.26
C VAL A 236 -18.34 -23.68 -6.41
N SER A 237 -17.84 -24.35 -5.37
CA SER A 237 -16.55 -25.06 -5.40
C SER A 237 -16.53 -26.18 -6.44
N ALA A 238 -17.60 -26.98 -6.53
CA ALA A 238 -17.74 -28.04 -7.54
C ALA A 238 -17.77 -27.48 -8.98
N LEU A 239 -18.48 -26.38 -9.20
CA LEU A 239 -18.55 -25.71 -10.50
C LEU A 239 -17.18 -25.15 -10.92
N LEU A 240 -16.43 -24.56 -9.99
CA LEU A 240 -15.05 -24.08 -10.23
C LEU A 240 -14.11 -25.23 -10.57
N GLY A 241 -14.26 -26.39 -9.91
CA GLY A 241 -13.52 -27.62 -10.24
C GLY A 241 -13.82 -28.11 -11.66
N ALA A 242 -15.10 -28.19 -12.02
CA ALA A 242 -15.52 -28.58 -13.36
C ALA A 242 -15.05 -27.60 -14.44
N PHE A 243 -15.10 -26.30 -14.15
CA PHE A 243 -14.57 -25.24 -15.01
C PHE A 243 -13.06 -25.40 -15.25
N GLN A 244 -12.28 -25.60 -14.19
CA GLN A 244 -10.83 -25.81 -14.27
C GLN A 244 -10.49 -27.01 -15.16
N VAL A 245 -11.14 -28.15 -14.96
CA VAL A 245 -10.92 -29.38 -15.76
C VAL A 245 -11.27 -29.13 -17.23
N ALA A 246 -12.41 -28.50 -17.50
CA ALA A 246 -12.84 -28.21 -18.86
C ALA A 246 -11.86 -27.29 -19.59
N LEU A 247 -11.35 -26.28 -18.90
CA LEU A 247 -10.42 -25.33 -19.52
C LEU A 247 -9.01 -25.88 -19.66
N GLN A 248 -8.54 -26.69 -18.71
CA GLN A 248 -7.28 -27.44 -18.83
C GLN A 248 -7.28 -28.40 -20.03
N ALA A 249 -8.40 -29.10 -20.28
CA ALA A 249 -8.54 -29.98 -21.44
C ALA A 249 -8.44 -29.20 -22.77
N PHE A 250 -8.90 -27.96 -22.79
CA PHE A 250 -8.85 -27.10 -23.97
C PHE A 250 -7.49 -26.42 -24.16
N VAL A 251 -6.98 -25.73 -23.14
CA VAL A 251 -5.75 -24.90 -23.25
C VAL A 251 -4.48 -25.76 -23.08
N GLY A 252 -4.57 -26.88 -22.34
CA GLY A 252 -3.44 -27.76 -22.05
C GLY A 252 -2.66 -28.21 -23.29
N PRO A 253 -3.32 -28.65 -24.37
CA PRO A 253 -2.64 -29.00 -25.61
C PRO A 253 -1.90 -27.86 -26.29
N LEU A 254 -2.26 -26.61 -26.01
CA LEU A 254 -1.61 -25.38 -26.56
C LEU A 254 -0.38 -24.98 -25.76
N ARG A 255 -0.17 -25.54 -24.57
CA ARG A 255 0.91 -25.19 -23.64
C ARG A 255 2.33 -25.35 -24.20
N PRO A 256 2.66 -26.44 -24.93
CA PRO A 256 4.02 -26.61 -25.46
C PRO A 256 4.42 -25.49 -26.41
N GLY A 257 5.44 -24.71 -26.03
CA GLY A 257 5.96 -23.59 -26.84
C GLY A 257 5.09 -22.33 -26.86
N ASN A 258 3.97 -22.29 -26.15
CA ASN A 258 3.10 -21.12 -26.05
C ASN A 258 3.06 -20.57 -24.62
N VAL A 259 3.79 -19.48 -24.39
CA VAL A 259 3.93 -18.82 -23.08
C VAL A 259 2.60 -18.31 -22.57
N ASN A 260 1.76 -17.74 -23.43
CA ASN A 260 0.45 -17.21 -23.04
C ASN A 260 -0.49 -18.32 -22.57
N ALA A 261 -0.47 -19.48 -23.23
CA ALA A 261 -1.25 -20.64 -22.80
C ALA A 261 -0.76 -21.19 -21.45
N HIS A 262 0.56 -21.19 -21.24
CA HIS A 262 1.14 -21.58 -19.95
C HIS A 262 0.69 -20.66 -18.82
N ASP A 263 0.82 -19.34 -18.99
CA ASP A 263 0.43 -18.38 -17.97
C ASP A 263 -1.08 -18.35 -17.73
N LEU A 264 -1.88 -18.48 -18.77
CA LEU A 264 -3.33 -18.55 -18.65
C LEU A 264 -3.77 -19.76 -17.81
N LEU A 265 -3.20 -20.94 -18.05
CA LEU A 265 -3.50 -22.14 -17.25
C LEU A 265 -3.09 -21.97 -15.79
N ALA A 266 -1.89 -21.45 -15.54
CA ALA A 266 -1.42 -21.21 -14.18
C ALA A 266 -2.28 -20.17 -13.44
N ALA A 267 -2.72 -19.10 -14.14
CA ALA A 267 -3.63 -18.11 -13.59
C ALA A 267 -4.99 -18.70 -13.22
N ILE A 268 -5.55 -19.56 -14.09
CA ILE A 268 -6.82 -20.23 -13.85
C ILE A 268 -6.74 -21.19 -12.66
N GLU A 269 -5.69 -21.97 -12.62
CA GLU A 269 -5.45 -22.93 -11.56
C GLU A 269 -5.31 -22.25 -10.21
N THR A 270 -4.50 -21.18 -10.16
CA THR A 270 -4.34 -20.36 -8.97
C THR A 270 -5.66 -19.70 -8.55
N ALA A 271 -6.43 -19.13 -9.49
CA ALA A 271 -7.69 -18.47 -9.19
C ALA A 271 -8.75 -19.46 -8.68
N CYS A 272 -8.81 -20.67 -9.25
CA CYS A 272 -9.72 -21.73 -8.78
C CYS A 272 -9.34 -22.24 -7.39
N ALA A 273 -8.05 -22.46 -7.12
CA ALA A 273 -7.57 -22.87 -5.81
C ALA A 273 -7.82 -21.79 -4.76
N PHE A 274 -7.54 -20.52 -5.09
CA PHE A 274 -7.83 -19.36 -4.26
C PHE A 274 -9.32 -19.28 -3.88
N ALA A 275 -10.21 -19.37 -4.87
CA ALA A 275 -11.65 -19.33 -4.63
C ALA A 275 -12.13 -20.52 -3.80
N ARG A 276 -11.68 -21.74 -4.11
CA ARG A 276 -12.02 -22.95 -3.35
C ARG A 276 -11.54 -22.90 -1.92
N GLY A 277 -10.35 -22.32 -1.69
CA GLY A 277 -9.81 -22.16 -0.34
C GLY A 277 -10.66 -21.22 0.52
N ILE A 278 -11.17 -20.10 -0.03
CA ILE A 278 -12.11 -19.24 0.70
C ILE A 278 -13.41 -19.98 1.03
N LEU A 279 -13.87 -20.84 0.12
CA LEU A 279 -15.10 -21.62 0.28
C LEU A 279 -14.94 -22.90 1.12
N ASN A 280 -13.70 -23.25 1.53
CA ASN A 280 -13.43 -24.46 2.28
C ASN A 280 -14.02 -24.38 3.70
N PRO A 281 -14.99 -25.25 4.06
CA PRO A 281 -15.64 -25.19 5.36
C PRO A 281 -14.70 -25.48 6.54
N GLU A 282 -13.58 -26.16 6.30
CA GLU A 282 -12.60 -26.49 7.35
C GLU A 282 -11.89 -25.26 7.91
N TYR A 283 -11.82 -24.17 7.13
CA TYR A 283 -11.17 -22.94 7.57
C TYR A 283 -12.09 -21.99 8.34
N GLY A 284 -13.41 -22.26 8.37
CA GLY A 284 -14.39 -21.50 9.15
C GLY A 284 -14.68 -20.07 8.64
N VAL A 285 -14.18 -19.67 7.47
CA VAL A 285 -14.49 -18.37 6.87
C VAL A 285 -15.97 -18.20 6.56
N LEU A 286 -16.64 -19.32 6.20
CA LEU A 286 -18.08 -19.36 5.93
C LEU A 286 -18.95 -19.10 7.17
N ASP A 287 -18.39 -19.20 8.36
CA ASP A 287 -19.14 -19.12 9.61
C ASP A 287 -19.29 -17.68 10.14
N ASP A 288 -18.27 -16.83 9.92
CA ASP A 288 -18.22 -15.49 10.48
C ASP A 288 -17.57 -14.43 9.56
N ASP A 289 -17.37 -14.75 8.29
CA ASP A 289 -16.78 -13.87 7.26
C ASP A 289 -15.36 -13.39 7.61
N ASN A 290 -14.67 -14.09 8.52
CA ASN A 290 -13.39 -13.65 9.04
C ASN A 290 -12.21 -14.33 8.30
N LEU A 291 -11.56 -13.56 7.43
CA LEU A 291 -10.38 -14.00 6.70
C LEU A 291 -9.13 -14.19 7.57
N ASP A 292 -9.09 -13.62 8.80
CA ASP A 292 -7.96 -13.82 9.73
C ASP A 292 -7.85 -15.28 10.18
N ARG A 293 -8.91 -16.07 10.03
CA ARG A 293 -8.87 -17.52 10.25
C ARG A 293 -7.87 -18.26 9.38
N LEU A 294 -7.50 -17.68 8.24
CA LEU A 294 -6.51 -18.24 7.32
C LEU A 294 -5.06 -17.82 7.65
N ASP A 295 -4.83 -16.88 8.58
CA ASP A 295 -3.49 -16.31 8.82
C ASP A 295 -2.51 -17.31 9.47
N HIS A 296 -2.97 -18.45 9.97
CA HIS A 296 -2.11 -19.53 10.43
C HIS A 296 -1.54 -20.41 9.31
N LEU A 297 -2.02 -20.22 8.06
CA LEU A 297 -1.56 -20.94 6.87
C LEU A 297 -0.60 -20.07 6.07
N GLU A 298 0.42 -20.69 5.49
CA GLU A 298 1.25 -20.05 4.47
C GLU A 298 0.50 -20.06 3.13
N PHE A 299 0.53 -18.95 2.39
CA PHE A 299 -0.34 -18.73 1.24
C PHE A 299 -0.10 -19.71 0.08
N ARG A 300 1.14 -20.09 -0.23
CA ARG A 300 1.43 -21.10 -1.25
C ARG A 300 0.88 -22.47 -0.83
N GLN A 301 1.04 -22.83 0.45
CA GLN A 301 0.49 -24.05 0.99
C GLN A 301 -1.04 -24.03 0.96
N PHE A 302 -1.66 -22.90 1.31
CA PHE A 302 -3.12 -22.72 1.18
C PHE A 302 -3.59 -22.97 -0.26
N LEU A 303 -2.88 -22.50 -1.28
CA LEU A 303 -3.22 -22.76 -2.68
C LEU A 303 -3.10 -24.24 -3.03
N VAL A 304 -2.03 -24.91 -2.60
CA VAL A 304 -1.78 -26.35 -2.84
C VAL A 304 -2.86 -27.21 -2.17
N ASP A 305 -3.18 -26.94 -0.91
CA ASP A 305 -4.21 -27.67 -0.16
C ASP A 305 -5.61 -27.56 -0.81
N ASN A 306 -5.83 -26.50 -1.61
CA ASN A 306 -7.08 -26.28 -2.34
C ASN A 306 -6.98 -26.58 -3.84
N GLY A 307 -5.95 -27.34 -4.24
CA GLY A 307 -5.82 -27.99 -5.55
C GLY A 307 -5.09 -27.18 -6.62
N CYS A 308 -4.17 -26.30 -6.22
CA CYS A 308 -3.14 -25.75 -7.10
C CYS A 308 -1.97 -26.74 -7.18
N ASP A 309 -1.37 -26.89 -8.35
CA ASP A 309 -0.11 -27.62 -8.51
C ASP A 309 1.00 -26.97 -7.68
N ALA A 310 1.83 -27.77 -7.02
CA ALA A 310 2.87 -27.26 -6.13
C ALA A 310 3.92 -26.40 -6.87
N ASP A 311 4.27 -26.79 -8.10
CA ASP A 311 5.22 -26.01 -8.92
C ASP A 311 4.59 -24.70 -9.39
N VAL A 312 3.29 -24.68 -9.70
CA VAL A 312 2.56 -23.45 -10.04
C VAL A 312 2.51 -22.54 -8.82
N ALA A 313 2.13 -23.03 -7.65
CA ALA A 313 2.08 -22.25 -6.42
C ALA A 313 3.44 -21.70 -6.01
N ALA A 314 4.53 -22.45 -6.23
CA ALA A 314 5.88 -22.05 -5.86
C ALA A 314 6.53 -21.11 -6.87
N TRP A 315 6.40 -21.38 -8.16
CA TRP A 315 7.27 -20.82 -9.19
C TRP A 315 6.57 -20.06 -10.32
N TRP A 316 5.24 -20.16 -10.43
CA TRP A 316 4.58 -19.33 -11.43
C TRP A 316 4.81 -17.85 -11.16
N ARG A 317 5.21 -17.14 -12.21
CA ARG A 317 5.65 -15.72 -12.13
C ARG A 317 4.61 -14.78 -11.51
N GLY A 318 3.31 -15.07 -11.63
CA GLY A 318 2.26 -14.27 -11.00
C GLY A 318 2.30 -14.34 -9.47
N ILE A 319 2.42 -15.55 -8.92
CA ILE A 319 2.58 -15.77 -7.47
C ILE A 319 3.94 -15.25 -7.01
N LYS A 320 5.01 -15.59 -7.75
CA LYS A 320 6.35 -15.12 -7.42
C LYS A 320 6.43 -13.59 -7.35
N ALA A 321 5.83 -12.88 -8.31
CA ALA A 321 5.79 -11.42 -8.30
C ALA A 321 5.10 -10.85 -7.05
N LEU A 322 4.01 -11.50 -6.58
CA LEU A 322 3.34 -11.09 -5.34
C LEU A 322 4.28 -11.21 -4.14
N TYR A 323 4.98 -12.35 -3.99
CA TYR A 323 5.94 -12.56 -2.91
C TYR A 323 7.13 -11.60 -2.98
N ASP A 324 7.70 -11.42 -4.17
CA ASP A 324 8.84 -10.52 -4.38
C ASP A 324 8.47 -9.06 -4.07
N CYS A 325 7.31 -8.59 -4.52
CA CYS A 325 6.84 -7.22 -4.28
C CYS A 325 6.53 -6.94 -2.80
N CYS A 326 6.08 -7.96 -2.06
CA CYS A 326 5.74 -7.85 -0.64
C CYS A 326 6.88 -8.26 0.29
N PHE A 327 8.02 -8.71 -0.24
CA PHE A 327 9.18 -9.23 0.52
C PHE A 327 8.81 -10.36 1.49
N GLN A 328 7.95 -11.29 1.05
CA GLN A 328 7.35 -12.32 1.89
C GLN A 328 8.21 -13.60 1.94
N TYR A 329 9.45 -13.44 2.35
CA TYR A 329 10.41 -14.53 2.56
C TYR A 329 11.18 -14.31 3.86
N VAL A 330 11.31 -15.35 4.66
CA VAL A 330 12.11 -15.31 5.89
C VAL A 330 13.57 -15.02 5.53
N ASP A 331 14.13 -13.96 6.08
CA ASP A 331 15.52 -13.50 5.84
C ASP A 331 15.83 -13.23 4.34
N GLY A 332 14.81 -13.06 3.49
CA GLY A 332 14.97 -12.90 2.06
C GLY A 332 15.25 -14.20 1.29
N ASP A 333 15.20 -15.34 1.93
CA ASP A 333 15.40 -16.65 1.30
C ASP A 333 14.13 -17.09 0.54
N VAL A 334 14.20 -17.13 -0.78
CA VAL A 334 13.07 -17.50 -1.67
C VAL A 334 12.53 -18.91 -1.43
N ASN A 335 13.32 -19.79 -0.77
CA ASN A 335 12.92 -21.14 -0.40
C ASN A 335 12.20 -21.20 0.97
N ARG A 336 12.08 -20.05 1.64
CA ARG A 336 11.41 -19.90 2.94
C ARG A 336 10.27 -18.87 2.82
N PRO A 337 9.20 -19.18 2.05
CA PRO A 337 8.06 -18.29 1.91
C PRO A 337 7.35 -18.14 3.27
N ASP A 338 6.88 -16.93 3.55
CA ASP A 338 6.18 -16.62 4.81
C ASP A 338 5.16 -15.51 4.56
N PHE A 339 4.03 -15.90 3.98
CA PHE A 339 2.93 -14.98 3.70
C PHE A 339 1.62 -15.54 4.26
N ALA A 340 1.11 -14.94 5.33
CA ALA A 340 -0.15 -15.32 5.94
C ALA A 340 -1.29 -15.32 4.92
N ALA A 341 -1.98 -16.46 4.77
CA ALA A 341 -2.95 -16.67 3.70
C ALA A 341 -4.14 -15.71 3.79
N GLY A 342 -4.65 -15.40 4.97
CA GLY A 342 -5.76 -14.45 5.14
C GLY A 342 -5.37 -13.04 4.72
N THR A 343 -4.16 -12.62 5.06
CA THR A 343 -3.60 -11.35 4.59
C THR A 343 -3.43 -11.33 3.08
N ALA A 344 -2.88 -12.39 2.47
CA ALA A 344 -2.73 -12.52 1.02
C ALA A 344 -4.08 -12.49 0.30
N VAL A 345 -5.07 -13.25 0.79
CA VAL A 345 -6.44 -13.28 0.26
C VAL A 345 -7.05 -11.88 0.29
N ARG A 346 -6.94 -11.18 1.41
CA ARG A 346 -7.47 -9.81 1.55
C ARG A 346 -6.80 -8.83 0.58
N VAL A 347 -5.49 -8.93 0.41
CA VAL A 347 -4.73 -8.08 -0.54
C VAL A 347 -5.16 -8.36 -1.97
N VAL A 348 -5.22 -9.62 -2.40
CA VAL A 348 -5.63 -10.00 -3.76
C VAL A 348 -7.06 -9.54 -4.05
N LEU A 349 -8.01 -9.79 -3.13
CA LEU A 349 -9.39 -9.32 -3.29
C LEU A 349 -9.44 -7.80 -3.47
N ARG A 350 -8.71 -7.02 -2.67
CA ARG A 350 -8.67 -5.56 -2.81
C ARG A 350 -8.08 -5.11 -4.13
N ILE A 351 -6.99 -5.72 -4.57
CA ILE A 351 -6.34 -5.39 -5.84
C ILE A 351 -7.32 -5.55 -7.00
N VAL A 352 -8.05 -6.67 -7.04
CA VAL A 352 -8.88 -7.02 -8.21
C VAL A 352 -10.32 -6.53 -8.14
N THR A 353 -10.84 -6.14 -6.95
CA THR A 353 -12.26 -5.82 -6.81
C THR A 353 -12.55 -4.41 -6.29
N GLN A 354 -11.61 -3.76 -5.58
CA GLN A 354 -11.88 -2.50 -4.89
C GLN A 354 -11.11 -1.31 -5.50
N TYR A 355 -10.47 -1.48 -6.66
CA TYR A 355 -9.78 -0.40 -7.35
C TYR A 355 -10.76 0.58 -8.00
N LYS A 356 -10.31 1.83 -8.17
CA LYS A 356 -11.02 2.88 -8.90
C LYS A 356 -10.14 3.43 -10.01
N GLY A 357 -10.72 3.66 -11.17
CA GLY A 357 -10.06 4.08 -12.39
C GLY A 357 -9.18 2.96 -12.95
N ALA A 358 -8.02 2.73 -12.38
CA ALA A 358 -7.08 1.67 -12.75
C ALA A 358 -6.62 0.90 -11.52
N VAL A 359 -6.17 -0.36 -11.73
CA VAL A 359 -5.59 -1.19 -10.67
C VAL A 359 -4.29 -0.57 -10.15
N LEU A 360 -3.43 -0.11 -11.07
CA LEU A 360 -2.14 0.50 -10.77
C LEU A 360 -2.06 1.93 -11.28
N TRP A 361 -1.45 2.81 -10.48
CA TRP A 361 -1.19 4.21 -10.79
C TRP A 361 0.29 4.52 -10.60
N LEU A 362 0.93 5.01 -11.66
CA LEU A 362 2.32 5.44 -11.65
C LEU A 362 2.41 6.95 -11.42
N PHE A 363 3.54 7.39 -10.87
CA PHE A 363 3.84 8.81 -10.70
C PHE A 363 4.51 9.39 -11.95
N ASN A 364 4.17 10.64 -12.29
CA ASN A 364 4.74 11.37 -13.40
C ASN A 364 6.03 12.14 -13.03
N ALA A 365 6.39 12.16 -11.75
CA ALA A 365 7.66 12.65 -11.22
C ALA A 365 8.00 11.89 -9.94
N GLY A 366 9.16 12.13 -9.34
CA GLY A 366 9.55 11.52 -8.08
C GLY A 366 8.52 11.80 -6.98
N VAL A 367 8.30 10.81 -6.10
CA VAL A 367 7.30 10.92 -5.02
C VAL A 367 7.66 12.02 -4.02
N GLY A 368 8.96 12.30 -3.85
CA GLY A 368 9.43 13.38 -2.99
C GLY A 368 8.88 14.74 -3.38
N GLU A 369 8.96 15.12 -4.67
CA GLU A 369 8.49 16.40 -5.17
C GLU A 369 6.98 16.41 -5.50
N SER A 370 6.40 15.26 -5.83
CA SER A 370 5.00 15.18 -6.25
C SER A 370 4.01 14.92 -5.11
N VAL A 371 4.47 14.33 -4.01
CA VAL A 371 3.62 13.99 -2.85
C VAL A 371 4.17 14.60 -1.56
N ILE A 372 5.44 14.32 -1.23
CA ILE A 372 5.98 14.64 0.10
C ILE A 372 6.22 16.15 0.27
N ALA A 373 6.81 16.83 -0.73
CA ALA A 373 7.05 18.27 -0.65
C ALA A 373 5.74 19.09 -0.60
N PRO A 374 4.71 18.79 -1.41
CA PRO A 374 3.39 19.42 -1.25
C PRO A 374 2.78 19.23 0.14
N ILE A 375 2.86 18.04 0.72
CA ILE A 375 2.37 17.78 2.09
C ILE A 375 3.16 18.61 3.09
N TYR A 376 4.49 18.61 2.99
CA TYR A 376 5.37 19.39 3.88
C TYR A 376 5.04 20.89 3.84
N GLU A 377 4.91 21.48 2.65
CA GLU A 377 4.61 22.90 2.50
C GLU A 377 3.21 23.26 3.04
N VAL A 378 2.22 22.41 2.81
CA VAL A 378 0.87 22.59 3.38
C VAL A 378 0.93 22.53 4.92
N LEU A 379 1.64 21.55 5.47
CA LEU A 379 1.79 21.41 6.93
C LEU A 379 2.52 22.60 7.55
N ARG A 380 3.59 23.08 6.89
CA ARG A 380 4.33 24.27 7.31
C ARG A 380 3.42 25.52 7.31
N ASP A 381 2.63 25.70 6.26
CA ASP A 381 1.65 26.79 6.18
C ASP A 381 0.54 26.68 7.26
N GLN A 382 0.26 25.47 7.74
CA GLN A 382 -0.67 25.20 8.83
C GLN A 382 -0.05 25.38 10.23
N GLY A 383 1.24 25.68 10.31
CA GLY A 383 1.95 25.92 11.57
C GLY A 383 2.47 24.66 12.26
N VAL A 384 2.58 23.54 11.55
CA VAL A 384 3.22 22.32 12.07
C VAL A 384 4.73 22.55 12.20
N GLY A 385 5.29 22.21 13.36
CA GLY A 385 6.72 22.29 13.64
C GLY A 385 7.47 21.09 13.06
N PHE A 386 8.71 21.33 12.59
CA PHE A 386 9.58 20.27 12.07
C PHE A 386 10.95 20.32 12.77
N LYS A 387 11.37 19.17 13.29
CA LYS A 387 12.68 18.93 13.88
C LYS A 387 13.44 17.93 13.00
N PHE A 388 14.17 18.45 12.02
CA PHE A 388 15.11 17.69 11.22
C PHE A 388 16.35 17.32 12.04
N PHE A 389 17.04 16.24 11.69
CA PHE A 389 18.22 15.73 12.38
C PHE A 389 17.98 15.35 13.85
N HIS A 390 16.73 14.99 14.20
CA HIS A 390 16.36 14.55 15.53
C HIS A 390 15.92 13.10 15.51
N GLU A 391 16.76 12.24 16.12
CA GLU A 391 16.50 10.80 16.26
C GLU A 391 15.86 10.53 17.63
N ALA A 392 14.76 9.79 17.68
CA ALA A 392 14.21 9.29 18.93
C ALA A 392 15.07 8.13 19.43
N LYS A 393 15.64 8.24 20.65
CA LYS A 393 16.53 7.24 21.25
C LYS A 393 15.87 6.40 22.32
N ALA A 394 14.97 6.98 23.10
CA ALA A 394 14.32 6.26 24.19
C ALA A 394 12.95 6.85 24.51
N LEU A 395 12.06 5.99 24.95
CA LEU A 395 10.77 6.32 25.55
C LEU A 395 10.75 5.75 26.97
N LYS A 396 10.16 6.48 27.91
CA LYS A 396 9.96 6.00 29.28
C LYS A 396 8.50 6.12 29.67
N LEU A 397 7.97 5.04 30.22
CA LEU A 397 6.63 5.03 30.80
C LEU A 397 6.58 5.77 32.14
N SER A 398 5.39 6.27 32.49
CA SER A 398 5.09 6.67 33.87
C SER A 398 5.14 5.48 34.80
N ALA A 399 5.26 5.74 36.11
CA ALA A 399 5.35 4.70 37.13
C ALA A 399 4.12 3.76 37.14
N ASP A 400 2.95 4.30 36.79
CA ASP A 400 1.69 3.56 36.65
C ASP A 400 1.52 2.90 35.26
N ARG A 401 2.50 3.06 34.34
CA ARG A 401 2.54 2.53 32.98
C ARG A 401 1.35 2.97 32.07
N THR A 402 0.64 4.04 32.43
CA THR A 402 -0.54 4.48 31.68
C THR A 402 -0.23 5.48 30.57
N ARG A 403 1.00 6.03 30.53
CA ARG A 403 1.42 7.04 29.54
C ARG A 403 2.93 7.07 29.33
N ILE A 404 3.36 7.66 28.24
CA ILE A 404 4.77 8.02 28.05
C ILE A 404 5.11 9.22 28.94
N ALA A 405 6.01 9.04 29.90
CA ALA A 405 6.45 10.10 30.80
C ALA A 405 7.52 10.98 30.19
N SER A 406 8.43 10.40 29.41
CA SER A 406 9.49 11.16 28.73
C SER A 406 9.94 10.52 27.44
N VAL A 407 10.52 11.37 26.55
CA VAL A 407 11.14 11.01 25.28
C VAL A 407 12.55 11.59 25.25
N VAL A 408 13.54 10.79 24.87
CA VAL A 408 14.88 11.28 24.59
C VAL A 408 15.01 11.48 23.09
N LEU A 409 15.14 12.74 22.65
CA LEU A 409 15.45 13.11 21.28
C LEU A 409 16.93 13.46 21.17
N HIS A 410 17.63 12.80 20.27
CA HIS A 410 19.02 13.07 19.94
C HIS A 410 19.08 14.05 18.76
N GLN A 411 19.48 15.26 18.99
CA GLN A 411 19.80 16.22 17.96
C GLN A 411 21.19 15.91 17.40
N GLN A 412 21.25 15.30 16.22
CA GLN A 412 22.49 14.81 15.62
C GLN A 412 23.42 15.96 15.19
N VAL A 413 22.86 17.08 14.76
CA VAL A 413 23.58 18.29 14.33
C VAL A 413 22.71 19.53 14.50
N LYS A 414 23.32 20.68 14.72
CA LYS A 414 22.66 21.99 14.72
C LYS A 414 22.81 22.66 13.36
N THR A 415 21.93 23.62 13.07
CA THR A 415 22.13 24.53 11.95
C THR A 415 23.18 25.57 12.29
N ALA A 416 24.03 25.93 11.34
CA ALA A 416 25.15 26.86 11.53
C ALA A 416 24.73 28.24 12.01
N THR A 417 23.51 28.68 11.67
CA THR A 417 22.99 30.02 12.01
C THR A 417 21.98 29.99 13.16
N GLY A 418 21.56 28.79 13.64
CA GLY A 418 20.46 28.65 14.58
C GLY A 418 19.07 28.84 13.96
N ALA A 419 18.97 29.23 12.69
CA ALA A 419 17.70 29.28 11.96
C ALA A 419 17.18 27.87 11.64
N PRO A 420 15.87 27.67 11.43
CA PRO A 420 15.35 26.39 10.96
C PRO A 420 16.04 25.91 9.68
N TYR A 421 16.24 24.60 9.56
CA TYR A 421 16.76 23.99 8.34
C TYR A 421 15.73 24.11 7.19
N GLU A 422 16.18 24.57 6.03
CA GLU A 422 15.36 24.69 4.80
C GLU A 422 15.69 23.52 3.88
N PRO A 423 14.83 22.51 3.80
CA PRO A 423 15.18 21.24 3.17
C PRO A 423 14.96 21.21 1.64
N LEU A 424 14.25 22.17 1.06
CA LEU A 424 13.82 22.09 -0.34
C LEU A 424 14.61 23.05 -1.23
N PHE A 425 14.83 22.65 -2.48
CA PHE A 425 15.32 23.51 -3.55
C PHE A 425 14.42 23.41 -4.79
N ASP A 426 14.51 24.40 -5.67
CA ASP A 426 13.69 24.47 -6.87
C ASP A 426 14.38 23.82 -8.07
N VAL A 427 13.64 22.99 -8.80
CA VAL A 427 14.05 22.42 -10.08
C VAL A 427 12.89 22.59 -11.06
N GLU A 428 12.99 23.56 -11.96
CA GLU A 428 11.98 23.82 -13.01
C GLU A 428 10.54 23.97 -12.44
N GLY A 429 10.44 24.54 -11.24
CA GLY A 429 9.18 24.77 -10.54
C GLY A 429 8.72 23.62 -9.64
N PHE A 430 9.45 22.51 -9.60
CA PHE A 430 9.28 21.49 -8.56
C PHE A 430 10.03 21.87 -7.29
N ARG A 431 9.40 21.69 -6.15
CA ARG A 431 10.04 21.76 -4.84
C ARG A 431 10.62 20.40 -4.50
N CYS A 432 11.94 20.27 -4.57
CA CYS A 432 12.63 18.97 -4.51
C CYS A 432 13.44 18.81 -3.23
N TRP A 433 13.51 17.59 -2.72
CA TRP A 433 14.43 17.19 -1.65
C TRP A 433 15.79 16.88 -2.26
N PRO A 434 16.90 17.28 -1.63
CA PRO A 434 18.22 16.88 -2.09
C PRO A 434 18.55 15.43 -1.66
N THR A 435 19.43 14.79 -2.43
CA THR A 435 19.94 13.43 -2.09
C THR A 435 20.83 13.44 -0.86
N GLU A 436 21.48 14.54 -0.57
CA GLU A 436 22.28 14.79 0.63
C GLU A 436 21.75 16.06 1.33
N PRO A 437 22.00 16.23 2.64
CA PRO A 437 21.63 17.48 3.32
C PRO A 437 22.36 18.68 2.71
N PHE A 438 21.81 19.85 2.83
CA PHE A 438 22.54 21.08 2.53
C PHE A 438 23.58 21.33 3.60
N TRP A 439 24.76 20.77 3.39
CA TRP A 439 25.86 20.79 4.35
C TRP A 439 26.25 22.21 4.79
N SER A 440 26.09 23.21 3.92
CA SER A 440 26.33 24.61 4.23
C SER A 440 25.38 25.20 5.29
N GLN A 441 24.26 24.57 5.54
CA GLN A 441 23.33 24.98 6.59
C GLN A 441 23.66 24.36 7.96
N LEU A 442 24.61 23.43 8.04
CA LEU A 442 24.89 22.63 9.25
C LEU A 442 26.20 23.09 9.91
N GLU A 443 26.24 23.06 11.25
CA GLU A 443 27.50 23.21 12.02
C GLU A 443 28.49 22.13 11.56
N ASP A 444 29.72 22.53 11.29
CA ASP A 444 30.79 21.64 10.80
C ASP A 444 30.42 20.80 9.57
N GLY A 445 29.45 21.26 8.77
CA GLY A 445 28.86 20.50 7.66
C GLY A 445 29.89 19.96 6.66
N ALA A 446 30.95 20.72 6.33
CA ALA A 446 32.01 20.27 5.45
C ALA A 446 32.81 19.08 6.05
N ALA A 447 33.08 19.12 7.35
CA ALA A 447 33.76 18.03 8.07
C ALA A 447 32.88 16.80 8.19
N LEU A 448 31.57 16.96 8.44
CA LEU A 448 30.59 15.89 8.49
C LEU A 448 30.48 15.21 7.12
N LYS A 449 30.42 15.98 6.03
CA LYS A 449 30.43 15.46 4.66
C LYS A 449 31.70 14.66 4.37
N ALA A 450 32.85 15.19 4.72
CA ALA A 450 34.15 14.52 4.51
C ALA A 450 34.28 13.19 5.27
N ARG A 451 33.58 13.06 6.41
CA ARG A 451 33.48 11.80 7.19
C ARG A 451 32.49 10.82 6.61
N GLY A 452 31.66 11.20 5.64
CA GLY A 452 30.60 10.34 5.10
C GLY A 452 29.45 10.09 6.09
N VAL A 453 29.12 11.08 6.95
CA VAL A 453 28.04 10.96 7.92
C VAL A 453 26.70 10.74 7.21
N ASP A 454 25.97 9.70 7.60
CA ASP A 454 24.60 9.44 7.18
C ASP A 454 23.66 9.58 8.37
N PHE A 455 22.85 10.64 8.34
CA PHE A 455 21.88 10.94 9.40
C PHE A 455 20.66 10.00 9.40
N GLU A 456 20.35 9.38 8.27
CA GLU A 456 19.16 8.51 8.11
C GLU A 456 19.47 7.04 8.42
N SER A 457 20.67 6.56 8.08
CA SER A 457 21.07 5.18 8.30
C SER A 457 21.42 4.91 9.78
N PRO A 458 20.89 3.85 10.38
CA PRO A 458 21.33 3.41 11.72
C PRO A 458 22.72 2.77 11.74
N TRP A 459 23.30 2.48 10.56
CA TRP A 459 24.56 1.75 10.40
C TRP A 459 25.75 2.64 10.08
N GLY A 460 25.50 3.91 9.69
CA GLY A 460 26.53 4.86 9.31
C GLY A 460 27.25 5.50 10.51
N ASP A 461 28.32 6.26 10.21
CA ASP A 461 28.95 7.12 11.21
C ASP A 461 27.96 8.20 11.67
N LYS A 462 27.84 8.39 12.96
CA LYS A 462 26.94 9.36 13.59
C LYS A 462 27.72 10.47 14.28
N PRO A 463 27.27 11.73 14.20
CA PRO A 463 27.85 12.79 15.02
C PRO A 463 27.53 12.57 16.50
N ALA A 464 28.35 13.16 17.37
CA ALA A 464 28.14 13.07 18.81
C ALA A 464 26.81 13.66 19.27
N GLY A 465 26.35 14.72 18.62
CA GLY A 465 25.04 15.35 18.86
C GLY A 465 24.79 15.76 20.31
N VAL A 466 23.51 16.05 20.60
CA VAL A 466 23.06 16.43 21.96
C VAL A 466 21.72 15.75 22.24
N ASP A 467 21.62 15.12 23.41
CA ASP A 467 20.38 14.52 23.87
C ASP A 467 19.49 15.55 24.58
N HIS A 468 18.23 15.60 24.19
CA HIS A 468 17.20 16.42 24.78
C HIS A 468 16.15 15.55 25.46
N LEU A 469 15.99 15.70 26.78
CA LEU A 469 14.91 15.03 27.52
C LEU A 469 13.66 15.89 27.43
N LEU A 470 12.64 15.35 26.75
CA LEU A 470 11.30 15.93 26.67
C LEU A 470 10.41 15.23 27.69
N GLU A 471 9.60 16.01 28.43
CA GLU A 471 8.74 15.51 29.51
C GLU A 471 7.26 15.77 29.21
N HIS A 472 6.43 14.79 29.52
CA HIS A 472 4.98 14.90 29.43
C HIS A 472 4.47 16.08 30.31
N GLY A 473 3.51 16.83 29.79
CA GLY A 473 2.92 18.00 30.46
C GLY A 473 3.79 19.26 30.36
N ARG A 474 5.09 19.15 30.02
CA ARG A 474 5.96 20.31 29.79
C ARG A 474 6.26 20.50 28.30
N ASP A 475 6.69 19.45 27.59
CA ASP A 475 7.16 19.54 26.20
C ASP A 475 6.18 18.89 25.24
N PHE A 476 5.42 17.90 25.68
CA PHE A 476 4.34 17.23 24.94
C PHE A 476 3.23 16.75 25.87
N ASP A 477 2.06 16.52 25.31
CA ASP A 477 0.90 15.94 26.00
C ASP A 477 0.52 14.58 25.39
N THR A 478 0.89 14.35 24.11
CA THR A 478 0.73 13.06 23.41
C THR A 478 1.94 12.80 22.52
N VAL A 479 2.36 11.53 22.46
CA VAL A 479 3.37 11.03 21.51
C VAL A 479 2.68 10.13 20.50
N VAL A 480 2.99 10.33 19.21
CA VAL A 480 2.59 9.44 18.12
C VAL A 480 3.83 8.75 17.55
N LEU A 481 3.87 7.43 17.67
CA LEU A 481 4.93 6.62 17.06
C LEU A 481 4.60 6.37 15.59
N ALA A 482 5.29 7.05 14.71
CA ALA A 482 5.13 6.93 13.25
C ALA A 482 6.39 6.32 12.60
N THR A 483 7.04 5.42 13.33
CA THR A 483 8.24 4.69 12.92
C THR A 483 7.90 3.25 12.54
N PRO A 484 8.67 2.60 11.64
CA PRO A 484 8.53 1.16 11.40
C PRO A 484 8.78 0.33 12.67
N LEU A 485 8.22 -0.89 12.73
CA LEU A 485 8.31 -1.77 13.90
C LEU A 485 9.77 -2.06 14.34
N GLY A 486 10.67 -2.33 13.40
CA GLY A 486 12.07 -2.60 13.72
C GLY A 486 12.77 -1.45 14.50
N PRO A 487 12.76 -0.20 14.02
CA PRO A 487 13.21 0.96 14.81
C PRO A 487 12.44 1.16 16.11
N CYS A 488 11.12 0.88 16.14
CA CYS A 488 10.31 0.95 17.35
C CYS A 488 10.83 -0.02 18.44
N MET A 489 11.19 -1.25 18.06
CA MET A 489 11.79 -2.23 18.97
C MET A 489 13.14 -1.76 19.54
N LYS A 490 13.95 -1.03 18.78
CA LYS A 490 15.21 -0.44 19.26
C LYS A 490 14.98 0.69 20.27
N LEU A 491 13.95 1.51 20.09
CA LEU A 491 13.59 2.57 21.04
C LEU A 491 13.28 2.01 22.44
N ASN A 492 12.87 0.77 22.52
CA ASN A 492 12.41 0.10 23.72
C ASN A 492 13.45 -0.85 24.33
N SER A 493 14.68 -0.89 23.83
CA SER A 493 15.74 -1.76 24.37
C SER A 493 16.08 -1.46 25.84
N THR A 494 15.66 -0.31 26.38
CA THR A 494 15.82 0.08 27.79
C THR A 494 14.65 -0.36 28.66
N ASP A 495 13.50 -0.72 28.09
CA ASP A 495 12.31 -1.27 28.77
C ASP A 495 11.58 -2.25 27.84
N PRO A 496 11.96 -3.54 27.85
CA PRO A 496 11.36 -4.57 26.98
C PRO A 496 9.85 -4.70 27.12
N SER A 497 9.30 -4.35 28.29
CA SER A 497 7.85 -4.43 28.54
C SER A 497 7.02 -3.42 27.75
N LEU A 498 7.65 -2.38 27.19
CA LEU A 498 6.98 -1.41 26.31
C LEU A 498 6.62 -2.02 24.95
N VAL A 499 7.37 -3.02 24.50
CA VAL A 499 7.12 -3.75 23.25
C VAL A 499 5.91 -4.67 23.41
N GLU A 500 5.78 -5.35 24.55
CA GLU A 500 4.64 -6.24 24.84
C GLU A 500 3.30 -5.49 24.92
N ASP A 501 3.32 -4.21 25.33
CA ASP A 501 2.12 -3.38 25.42
C ASP A 501 1.76 -2.66 24.09
N ILE A 502 2.67 -2.63 23.11
CA ILE A 502 2.49 -1.95 21.81
C ILE A 502 2.19 -2.95 20.68
N LEU A 503 2.60 -4.19 20.79
CA LEU A 503 2.37 -5.28 19.83
C LEU A 503 1.23 -6.17 20.29
#